data_1732bc8e1f74acd7afe2196e9db8e259
#
_entry.id   1732bc8e1f74acd7afe2196e9db8e259
#
_cell.length_a   1.000
_cell.length_b   1.000
_cell.length_c   1.000
_cell.angle_alpha   90.00
_cell.angle_beta   90.00
_cell.angle_gamma   90.00
#
_symmetry.space_group_name_H-M   'P 1'
#
loop_
_entity.id
_entity.type
_entity.pdbx_description
1 polymer ?
#
loop_
_entity_poly.entity_id
_entity_poly.type
_entity_poly.pdbx_seq_one_letter_code
_entity_poly.pdbx_strand_id
1 'polypeptide(L)'
;MLAEALFGKRTDDTYGSDGDPAILVAQGTSREFNPELPQAVVDRALERDPLANRAEYLAEFRTDVESLLTIEAIQACVVPGVKERPPELKHGYVAFVDPSGGSSDSMTLAIAHKEGQTEILDLVRERKPPFSPEAVVEEFASTILKYRCQKVYGDRYGGNWPSEQFMKAGVHLEPSEKTKSDIYLDLLPLINSKAVRLIDHERMMLQLVSLERTTAKVIAEAGENVTVVTIEIVDP
;
A
#
# COMPACT_ATOMS: atom_id res chain seq x y z
N MET A 1 -12.23 5.19 -13.35
CA MET A 1 -12.87 3.85 -13.30
C MET A 1 -13.43 3.51 -11.92
N LEU A 2 -12.66 3.50 -10.82
CA LEU A 2 -13.26 3.22 -9.49
C LEU A 2 -14.28 4.30 -9.08
N ALA A 3 -13.97 5.56 -9.31
CA ALA A 3 -14.88 6.67 -9.08
C ALA A 3 -16.13 6.56 -9.95
N GLU A 4 -16.03 6.16 -11.22
CA GLU A 4 -17.17 5.93 -12.10
C GLU A 4 -18.04 4.75 -11.68
N ALA A 5 -17.43 3.68 -11.13
CA ALA A 5 -18.17 2.53 -10.61
C ALA A 5 -18.96 2.85 -9.34
N LEU A 6 -18.41 3.71 -8.48
CA LEU A 6 -19.05 4.10 -7.22
C LEU A 6 -19.97 5.30 -7.36
N PHE A 7 -19.60 6.28 -8.20
CA PHE A 7 -20.25 7.60 -8.27
C PHE A 7 -20.99 7.87 -9.59
N GLY A 8 -20.96 6.91 -10.52
CA GLY A 8 -21.51 7.09 -11.87
C GLY A 8 -20.57 7.85 -12.81
N LYS A 9 -20.96 7.90 -14.09
CA LYS A 9 -20.19 8.64 -15.08
C LYS A 9 -20.32 10.14 -14.85
N ARG A 10 -19.18 10.81 -14.83
CA ARG A 10 -19.16 12.26 -14.77
C ARG A 10 -19.67 12.85 -16.09
N THR A 11 -20.75 13.63 -16.01
CA THR A 11 -21.23 14.45 -17.12
C THR A 11 -21.10 15.92 -16.70
N ASP A 12 -20.29 16.67 -17.42
CA ASP A 12 -19.94 18.07 -17.13
C ASP A 12 -19.31 18.20 -15.72
N ASP A 13 -19.90 18.98 -14.83
CA ASP A 13 -19.40 19.24 -13.48
C ASP A 13 -20.11 18.41 -12.38
N THR A 14 -20.93 17.44 -12.77
CA THR A 14 -21.70 16.60 -11.84
C THR A 14 -21.55 15.11 -12.15
N TYR A 15 -21.62 14.28 -11.08
CA TYR A 15 -21.71 12.82 -11.26
C TYR A 15 -23.12 12.44 -11.72
N GLY A 16 -23.22 11.47 -12.64
CA GLY A 16 -24.48 11.01 -13.18
C GLY A 16 -25.32 10.25 -12.14
N SER A 17 -26.59 10.09 -12.43
CA SER A 17 -27.56 9.37 -11.59
C SER A 17 -27.47 7.84 -11.69
N ASP A 18 -26.46 7.32 -12.38
CA ASP A 18 -26.21 5.90 -12.63
C ASP A 18 -25.25 5.27 -11.60
N GLY A 19 -24.85 6.02 -10.57
CA GLY A 19 -24.08 5.55 -9.42
C GLY A 19 -24.93 4.83 -8.37
N ASP A 20 -24.28 4.37 -7.30
CA ASP A 20 -24.97 3.75 -6.16
C ASP A 20 -25.87 4.78 -5.46
N PRO A 21 -27.20 4.58 -5.41
CA PRO A 21 -28.12 5.53 -4.78
C PRO A 21 -27.96 5.67 -3.25
N ALA A 22 -27.21 4.78 -2.63
CA ALA A 22 -26.88 4.85 -1.19
C ALA A 22 -25.66 5.77 -0.92
N ILE A 23 -24.96 6.23 -1.97
CA ILE A 23 -23.76 7.06 -1.84
C ILE A 23 -24.11 8.51 -2.19
N LEU A 24 -23.96 9.40 -1.22
CA LEU A 24 -24.00 10.84 -1.45
C LEU A 24 -22.61 11.32 -1.91
N VAL A 25 -22.56 11.90 -3.11
CA VAL A 25 -21.35 12.53 -3.63
C VAL A 25 -21.50 14.03 -3.58
N ALA A 26 -20.58 14.73 -2.94
CA ALA A 26 -20.49 16.18 -2.93
C ALA A 26 -19.08 16.58 -3.37
N GLN A 27 -18.95 17.35 -4.44
CA GLN A 27 -17.70 17.91 -4.91
C GLN A 27 -17.75 19.44 -4.77
N GLY A 28 -16.74 19.99 -4.14
CA GLY A 28 -16.62 21.43 -3.96
C GLY A 28 -15.25 21.78 -3.41
N THR A 29 -14.83 23.02 -3.62
CA THR A 29 -13.54 23.50 -3.11
C THR A 29 -13.53 23.55 -1.59
N SER A 30 -12.35 23.49 -0.98
CA SER A 30 -12.21 23.61 0.48
C SER A 30 -12.85 24.88 1.03
N ARG A 31 -12.89 25.98 0.25
CA ARG A 31 -13.52 27.23 0.67
C ARG A 31 -15.04 27.26 0.49
N GLU A 32 -15.60 26.47 -0.41
CA GLU A 32 -17.06 26.29 -0.49
C GLU A 32 -17.59 25.56 0.73
N PHE A 33 -16.85 24.54 1.22
CA PHE A 33 -17.22 23.81 2.44
C PHE A 33 -16.79 24.51 3.73
N ASN A 34 -15.72 25.31 3.68
CA ASN A 34 -15.24 26.10 4.83
C ASN A 34 -14.90 27.54 4.40
N PRO A 35 -15.88 28.46 4.39
CA PRO A 35 -15.69 29.85 3.99
C PRO A 35 -14.70 30.64 4.87
N GLU A 36 -14.43 30.18 6.08
CA GLU A 36 -13.47 30.81 7.00
C GLU A 36 -12.01 30.48 6.65
N LEU A 37 -11.76 29.50 5.77
CA LEU A 37 -10.41 29.19 5.29
C LEU A 37 -9.84 30.40 4.53
N PRO A 38 -8.74 31.03 5.01
CA PRO A 38 -8.17 32.19 4.35
C PRO A 38 -7.66 31.86 2.94
N GLN A 39 -8.01 32.66 1.94
CA GLN A 39 -7.53 32.50 0.57
C GLN A 39 -6.00 32.41 0.50
N ALA A 40 -5.28 33.21 1.29
CA ALA A 40 -3.82 33.21 1.34
C ALA A 40 -3.20 31.87 1.75
N VAL A 41 -3.95 30.99 2.44
CA VAL A 41 -3.48 29.63 2.76
C VAL A 41 -3.52 28.78 1.49
N VAL A 42 -4.62 28.86 0.75
CA VAL A 42 -4.81 28.14 -0.52
C VAL A 42 -3.78 28.60 -1.55
N ASP A 43 -3.61 29.92 -1.71
CA ASP A 43 -2.67 30.50 -2.68
C ASP A 43 -1.23 30.03 -2.39
N ARG A 44 -0.81 30.08 -1.12
CA ARG A 44 0.53 29.62 -0.71
C ARG A 44 0.72 28.10 -0.92
N ALA A 45 -0.33 27.33 -0.70
CA ALA A 45 -0.29 25.90 -0.96
C ALA A 45 -0.12 25.62 -2.48
N LEU A 46 -0.92 26.30 -3.31
CA LEU A 46 -0.84 26.21 -4.77
C LEU A 46 0.51 26.68 -5.32
N GLU A 47 1.14 27.71 -4.73
CA GLU A 47 2.49 28.14 -5.12
C GLU A 47 3.55 27.07 -4.81
N ARG A 48 3.39 26.34 -3.69
CA ARG A 48 4.35 25.32 -3.26
C ARG A 48 4.26 24.02 -4.09
N ASP A 49 3.05 23.54 -4.35
CA ASP A 49 2.79 22.36 -5.16
C ASP A 49 1.42 22.51 -5.85
N PRO A 50 1.42 23.04 -7.09
CA PRO A 50 0.17 23.29 -7.81
C PRO A 50 -0.66 22.03 -8.05
N LEU A 51 -0.04 20.89 -8.39
CA LEU A 51 -0.75 19.68 -8.81
C LEU A 51 -1.43 19.00 -7.62
N ALA A 52 -0.70 18.77 -6.52
CA ALA A 52 -1.27 18.17 -5.32
C ALA A 52 -2.32 19.10 -4.68
N ASN A 53 -2.03 20.41 -4.59
CA ASN A 53 -2.93 21.34 -3.90
C ASN A 53 -4.16 21.77 -4.72
N ARG A 54 -4.18 21.59 -6.05
CA ARG A 54 -5.41 21.67 -6.84
C ARG A 54 -6.38 20.56 -6.48
N ALA A 55 -5.91 19.34 -6.27
CA ALA A 55 -6.75 18.25 -5.79
C ALA A 55 -7.26 18.51 -4.37
N GLU A 56 -6.37 18.91 -3.46
CA GLU A 56 -6.67 19.13 -2.05
C GLU A 56 -7.63 20.30 -1.80
N TYR A 57 -7.37 21.45 -2.42
CA TYR A 57 -8.12 22.69 -2.14
C TYR A 57 -9.20 23.02 -3.17
N LEU A 58 -9.05 22.57 -4.42
CA LEU A 58 -9.97 22.91 -5.51
C LEU A 58 -10.85 21.74 -5.94
N ALA A 59 -10.71 20.57 -5.29
CA ALA A 59 -11.43 19.34 -5.63
C ALA A 59 -11.24 18.89 -7.10
N GLU A 60 -10.10 19.22 -7.69
CA GLU A 60 -9.76 18.79 -9.04
C GLU A 60 -9.10 17.41 -9.02
N PHE A 61 -9.47 16.54 -9.94
CA PHE A 61 -8.80 15.25 -10.05
C PHE A 61 -7.34 15.41 -10.51
N ARG A 62 -6.43 14.73 -9.83
CA ARG A 62 -5.02 14.70 -10.22
C ARG A 62 -4.87 14.01 -11.58
N THR A 63 -4.12 14.63 -12.47
CA THR A 63 -3.79 14.09 -13.80
C THR A 63 -2.34 13.59 -13.90
N ASP A 64 -1.55 13.84 -12.87
CA ASP A 64 -0.14 13.47 -12.74
C ASP A 64 0.08 12.15 -11.99
N VAL A 65 -1.01 11.57 -11.47
CA VAL A 65 -0.98 10.32 -10.72
C VAL A 65 -1.56 9.20 -11.58
N GLU A 66 -0.79 8.17 -11.77
CA GLU A 66 -1.23 6.94 -12.43
C GLU A 66 -1.36 5.83 -11.40
N SER A 67 -2.44 5.08 -11.46
CA SER A 67 -2.55 3.84 -10.70
C SER A 67 -1.43 2.89 -11.08
N LEU A 68 -0.66 2.44 -10.10
CA LEU A 68 0.45 1.50 -10.33
C LEU A 68 -0.06 0.16 -10.86
N LEU A 69 -1.20 -0.31 -10.33
CA LEU A 69 -1.80 -1.60 -10.64
C LEU A 69 -3.30 -1.45 -10.90
N THR A 70 -3.82 -2.12 -11.93
CA THR A 70 -5.26 -2.16 -12.17
C THR A 70 -5.93 -3.25 -11.34
N ILE A 71 -7.21 -3.05 -11.02
CA ILE A 71 -7.98 -4.05 -10.25
C ILE A 71 -8.06 -5.38 -10.99
N GLU A 72 -8.19 -5.35 -12.33
CA GLU A 72 -8.27 -6.54 -13.16
C GLU A 72 -6.97 -7.35 -13.12
N ALA A 73 -5.81 -6.66 -13.15
CA ALA A 73 -4.50 -7.31 -13.06
C ALA A 73 -4.31 -7.99 -11.70
N ILE A 74 -4.70 -7.32 -10.60
CA ILE A 74 -4.64 -7.88 -9.25
C ILE A 74 -5.59 -9.07 -9.12
N GLN A 75 -6.86 -8.93 -9.53
CA GLN A 75 -7.86 -10.00 -9.45
C GLN A 75 -7.46 -11.23 -10.25
N ALA A 76 -6.79 -11.06 -11.39
CA ALA A 76 -6.27 -12.18 -12.18
C ALA A 76 -5.18 -13.00 -11.48
N CYS A 77 -4.55 -12.43 -10.43
CA CYS A 77 -3.56 -13.09 -9.58
C CYS A 77 -4.13 -13.69 -8.30
N VAL A 78 -5.34 -13.28 -7.88
CA VAL A 78 -5.99 -13.78 -6.67
C VAL A 78 -6.54 -15.19 -6.90
N VAL A 79 -6.33 -16.07 -5.93
CA VAL A 79 -6.95 -17.41 -5.90
C VAL A 79 -8.21 -17.33 -5.04
N PRO A 80 -9.41 -17.36 -5.65
CA PRO A 80 -10.66 -17.15 -4.94
C PRO A 80 -10.85 -18.15 -3.79
N GLY A 81 -11.31 -17.68 -2.64
CA GLY A 81 -11.59 -18.49 -1.45
C GLY A 81 -10.37 -18.98 -0.67
N VAL A 82 -9.15 -18.79 -1.17
CA VAL A 82 -7.92 -19.13 -0.44
C VAL A 82 -7.53 -17.97 0.46
N LYS A 83 -7.81 -18.07 1.75
CA LYS A 83 -7.47 -17.04 2.75
C LYS A 83 -6.07 -17.22 3.34
N GLU A 84 -5.56 -18.46 3.35
CA GLU A 84 -4.26 -18.84 3.86
C GLU A 84 -3.85 -20.19 3.28
N ARG A 85 -2.54 -20.44 3.14
CA ARG A 85 -1.98 -21.75 2.79
C ARG A 85 -1.14 -22.26 3.95
N PRO A 86 -1.36 -23.48 4.45
CA PRO A 86 -0.53 -24.04 5.50
C PRO A 86 0.90 -24.32 4.99
N PRO A 87 1.91 -24.33 5.90
CA PRO A 87 3.27 -24.63 5.50
C PRO A 87 3.43 -26.08 5.04
N GLU A 88 4.15 -26.27 3.94
CA GLU A 88 4.54 -27.57 3.41
C GLU A 88 6.04 -27.79 3.54
N LEU A 89 6.45 -29.05 3.78
CA LEU A 89 7.86 -29.41 4.02
C LEU A 89 8.77 -29.20 2.81
N LYS A 90 8.20 -29.24 1.60
CA LYS A 90 8.92 -29.13 0.33
C LYS A 90 9.33 -27.69 -0.04
N HIS A 91 8.73 -26.67 0.60
CA HIS A 91 8.96 -25.27 0.25
C HIS A 91 9.90 -24.57 1.24
N GLY A 92 10.70 -23.64 0.71
CA GLY A 92 11.38 -22.61 1.48
C GLY A 92 10.55 -21.34 1.50
N TYR A 93 10.34 -20.77 2.68
CA TYR A 93 9.48 -19.59 2.86
C TYR A 93 10.30 -18.35 3.17
N VAL A 94 9.77 -17.20 2.79
CA VAL A 94 10.28 -15.88 3.15
C VAL A 94 9.18 -15.15 3.91
N ALA A 95 9.56 -14.51 5.02
CA ALA A 95 8.65 -13.73 5.84
C ALA A 95 9.05 -12.25 5.80
N PHE A 96 8.05 -11.36 5.76
CA PHE A 96 8.20 -9.91 5.84
C PHE A 96 7.27 -9.35 6.91
N VAL A 97 7.77 -8.44 7.74
CA VAL A 97 7.00 -7.77 8.78
C VAL A 97 7.11 -6.27 8.63
N ASP A 98 6.01 -5.58 8.87
CA ASP A 98 5.98 -4.12 9.07
C ASP A 98 5.69 -3.85 10.55
N PRO A 99 6.73 -3.57 11.37
CA PRO A 99 6.58 -3.40 12.81
C PRO A 99 5.91 -2.08 13.14
N SER A 100 5.05 -2.09 14.16
CA SER A 100 4.40 -0.90 14.68
C SER A 100 4.43 -0.86 16.22
N GLY A 101 4.37 0.36 16.76
CA GLY A 101 4.32 0.60 18.20
C GLY A 101 2.96 0.31 18.86
N GLY A 102 1.95 -0.08 18.11
CA GLY A 102 0.66 -0.53 18.62
C GLY A 102 -0.32 0.56 19.08
N SER A 103 -0.01 1.83 18.86
CA SER A 103 -0.87 2.97 19.25
C SER A 103 -1.72 3.51 18.10
N SER A 104 -1.14 3.67 16.91
CA SER A 104 -1.79 4.29 15.74
C SER A 104 -1.86 3.35 14.57
N ASP A 105 -0.75 2.66 14.26
CA ASP A 105 -0.61 1.89 13.04
C ASP A 105 -0.72 0.40 13.29
N SER A 106 -1.22 -0.34 12.30
CA SER A 106 -1.27 -1.80 12.33
C SER A 106 0.14 -2.38 12.25
N MET A 107 0.36 -3.53 12.91
CA MET A 107 1.52 -4.38 12.65
C MET A 107 1.10 -5.49 11.69
N THR A 108 1.88 -5.71 10.63
CA THR A 108 1.54 -6.71 9.61
C THR A 108 2.66 -7.72 9.40
N LEU A 109 2.28 -8.94 9.02
CA LEU A 109 3.17 -10.03 8.64
C LEU A 109 2.68 -10.63 7.32
N ALA A 110 3.58 -10.83 6.38
CA ALA A 110 3.36 -11.59 5.16
C ALA A 110 4.35 -12.76 5.06
N ILE A 111 3.90 -13.90 4.56
CA ILE A 111 4.76 -15.06 4.28
C ILE A 111 4.46 -15.54 2.86
N ALA A 112 5.51 -15.83 2.11
CA ALA A 112 5.44 -16.28 0.73
C ALA A 112 6.47 -17.36 0.46
N HIS A 113 6.25 -18.13 -0.62
CA HIS A 113 7.23 -19.03 -1.17
C HIS A 113 7.27 -18.96 -2.70
N LYS A 114 8.22 -19.65 -3.30
CA LYS A 114 8.37 -19.70 -4.76
C LYS A 114 8.14 -21.12 -5.27
N GLU A 115 7.32 -21.24 -6.32
CA GLU A 115 7.14 -22.47 -7.09
C GLU A 115 7.57 -22.24 -8.55
N GLY A 116 8.72 -22.77 -8.93
CA GLY A 116 9.27 -22.54 -10.27
C GLY A 116 9.53 -21.05 -10.52
N GLN A 117 8.76 -20.42 -11.41
CA GLN A 117 8.82 -18.99 -11.71
C GLN A 117 7.66 -18.20 -11.10
N THR A 118 6.83 -18.83 -10.28
CA THR A 118 5.66 -18.18 -9.67
C THR A 118 5.93 -17.91 -8.20
N GLU A 119 5.72 -16.67 -7.78
CA GLU A 119 5.72 -16.28 -6.37
C GLU A 119 4.33 -16.51 -5.76
N ILE A 120 4.26 -17.12 -4.61
CA ILE A 120 3.00 -17.51 -3.96
C ILE A 120 2.93 -16.86 -2.59
N LEU A 121 1.95 -16.01 -2.39
CA LEU A 121 1.63 -15.45 -1.09
C LEU A 121 0.80 -16.47 -0.29
N ASP A 122 1.34 -16.90 0.85
CA ASP A 122 0.74 -17.95 1.67
C ASP A 122 -0.10 -17.41 2.82
N LEU A 123 0.35 -16.28 3.40
CA LEU A 123 -0.26 -15.75 4.60
C LEU A 123 -0.09 -14.22 4.66
N VAL A 124 -1.15 -13.55 5.10
CA VAL A 124 -1.12 -12.18 5.61
C VAL A 124 -1.76 -12.16 6.97
N ARG A 125 -1.11 -11.50 7.93
CA ARG A 125 -1.67 -11.19 9.25
C ARG A 125 -1.61 -9.70 9.47
N GLU A 126 -2.64 -9.19 10.11
CA GLU A 126 -2.72 -7.81 10.55
C GLU A 126 -3.17 -7.79 12.01
N ARG A 127 -2.49 -6.98 12.83
CA ARG A 127 -2.94 -6.63 14.15
C ARG A 127 -3.20 -5.14 14.20
N LYS A 128 -4.48 -4.78 14.33
CA LYS A 128 -4.92 -3.38 14.43
C LYS A 128 -4.73 -2.86 15.86
N PRO A 129 -4.35 -1.58 16.01
CA PRO A 129 -4.24 -0.95 17.32
C PRO A 129 -5.61 -0.85 18.03
N PRO A 130 -5.66 -0.74 19.37
CA PRO A 130 -4.50 -0.78 20.26
C PRO A 130 -4.03 -2.21 20.57
N PHE A 131 -2.73 -2.44 20.67
CA PHE A 131 -2.16 -3.75 21.04
C PHE A 131 -0.84 -3.60 21.81
N SER A 132 -0.42 -4.67 22.53
CA SER A 132 0.93 -4.79 23.07
C SER A 132 1.87 -5.25 21.94
N PRO A 133 2.87 -4.43 21.58
CA PRO A 133 3.81 -4.81 20.53
C PRO A 133 4.56 -6.11 20.82
N GLU A 134 4.92 -6.37 22.08
CA GLU A 134 5.59 -7.59 22.51
C GLU A 134 4.72 -8.83 22.26
N ALA A 135 3.43 -8.77 22.64
CA ALA A 135 2.51 -9.88 22.43
C ALA A 135 2.30 -10.20 20.95
N VAL A 136 2.25 -9.16 20.09
CA VAL A 136 2.12 -9.35 18.65
C VAL A 136 3.40 -9.91 18.03
N VAL A 137 4.57 -9.47 18.50
CA VAL A 137 5.85 -10.07 18.07
C VAL A 137 5.93 -11.54 18.43
N GLU A 138 5.52 -11.96 19.64
CA GLU A 138 5.47 -13.37 20.04
C GLU A 138 4.53 -14.19 19.14
N GLU A 139 3.33 -13.66 18.86
CA GLU A 139 2.36 -14.29 17.94
C GLU A 139 2.95 -14.46 16.52
N PHE A 140 3.53 -13.39 15.98
CA PHE A 140 4.10 -13.39 14.64
C PHE A 140 5.33 -14.28 14.55
N ALA A 141 6.23 -14.25 15.54
CA ALA A 141 7.38 -15.13 15.61
C ALA A 141 6.96 -16.61 15.65
N SER A 142 5.95 -16.94 16.47
CA SER A 142 5.39 -18.30 16.49
C SER A 142 4.87 -18.72 15.10
N THR A 143 4.22 -17.81 14.37
CA THR A 143 3.75 -18.07 13.00
C THR A 143 4.91 -18.25 12.03
N ILE A 144 5.91 -17.38 12.07
CA ILE A 144 7.13 -17.45 11.24
C ILE A 144 7.85 -18.78 11.43
N LEU A 145 8.00 -19.22 12.69
CA LEU A 145 8.65 -20.50 13.02
C LEU A 145 7.85 -21.71 12.53
N LYS A 146 6.50 -21.66 12.50
CA LYS A 146 5.66 -22.71 11.90
C LYS A 146 5.95 -22.88 10.41
N TYR A 147 6.23 -21.78 9.69
CA TYR A 147 6.68 -21.81 8.29
C TYR A 147 8.18 -22.11 8.16
N ARG A 148 8.85 -22.43 9.26
CA ARG A 148 10.28 -22.78 9.33
C ARG A 148 11.22 -21.66 8.85
N CYS A 149 10.75 -20.42 8.90
CA CYS A 149 11.59 -19.25 8.73
C CYS A 149 12.33 -18.98 10.06
N GLN A 150 13.65 -18.83 9.98
CA GLN A 150 14.48 -18.37 11.11
C GLN A 150 14.76 -16.88 11.02
N LYS A 151 14.43 -16.29 9.88
CA LYS A 151 14.61 -14.88 9.56
C LYS A 151 13.29 -14.29 9.09
N VAL A 152 13.10 -13.01 9.39
CA VAL A 152 12.05 -12.18 8.84
C VAL A 152 12.68 -10.88 8.35
N TYR A 153 12.25 -10.40 7.21
CA TYR A 153 12.65 -9.09 6.69
C TYR A 153 11.65 -8.04 7.12
N GLY A 154 12.10 -6.81 7.26
CA GLY A 154 11.20 -5.69 7.62
C GLY A 154 11.76 -4.35 7.20
N ASP A 155 10.94 -3.30 7.32
CA ASP A 155 11.39 -1.95 7.10
C ASP A 155 12.38 -1.52 8.21
N ARG A 156 13.24 -0.56 7.91
CA ARG A 156 14.24 0.01 8.85
C ARG A 156 13.62 0.92 9.92
N TYR A 157 12.34 0.76 10.18
CA TYR A 157 11.57 1.57 11.12
C TYR A 157 11.74 1.09 12.58
N GLY A 158 11.70 2.03 13.52
CA GLY A 158 11.55 1.73 14.95
C GLY A 158 12.82 1.46 15.75
N GLY A 159 14.00 1.74 15.20
CA GLY A 159 15.27 1.54 15.91
C GLY A 159 15.54 0.05 16.20
N ASN A 160 16.22 -0.26 17.29
CA ASN A 160 16.62 -1.62 17.63
C ASN A 160 15.53 -2.45 18.31
N TRP A 161 14.45 -1.81 18.79
CA TRP A 161 13.44 -2.49 19.60
C TRP A 161 12.78 -3.70 18.90
N PRO A 162 12.30 -3.61 17.65
CA PRO A 162 11.69 -4.78 17.00
C PRO A 162 12.67 -5.95 16.84
N SER A 163 13.92 -5.65 16.45
CA SER A 163 14.97 -6.69 16.29
C SER A 163 15.24 -7.43 17.59
N GLU A 164 15.32 -6.71 18.72
CA GLU A 164 15.52 -7.32 20.03
C GLU A 164 14.37 -8.23 20.44
N GLN A 165 13.11 -7.81 20.19
CA GLN A 165 11.94 -8.61 20.55
C GLN A 165 11.81 -9.85 19.67
N PHE A 166 11.99 -9.74 18.35
CA PHE A 166 11.99 -10.90 17.45
C PHE A 166 13.13 -11.88 17.80
N MET A 167 14.31 -11.37 18.14
CA MET A 167 15.43 -12.22 18.56
C MET A 167 15.11 -12.99 19.85
N LYS A 168 14.49 -12.35 20.85
CA LYS A 168 14.02 -13.04 22.08
C LYS A 168 13.02 -14.14 21.77
N ALA A 169 12.18 -13.93 20.75
CA ALA A 169 11.20 -14.92 20.28
C ALA A 169 11.78 -15.97 19.31
N GLY A 170 13.10 -15.97 19.09
CA GLY A 170 13.80 -16.97 18.27
C GLY A 170 13.81 -16.71 16.76
N VAL A 171 13.51 -15.48 16.33
CA VAL A 171 13.50 -15.07 14.93
C VAL A 171 14.45 -13.89 14.74
N HIS A 172 15.25 -13.90 13.67
CA HIS A 172 16.13 -12.78 13.32
C HIS A 172 15.40 -11.81 12.40
N LEU A 173 15.19 -10.57 12.85
CA LEU A 173 14.70 -9.50 12.00
C LEU A 173 15.88 -8.84 11.28
N GLU A 174 15.87 -8.94 9.96
CA GLU A 174 16.84 -8.29 9.07
C GLU A 174 16.19 -7.13 8.33
N PRO A 175 16.82 -5.95 8.25
CA PRO A 175 16.28 -4.85 7.47
C PRO A 175 16.26 -5.21 5.98
N SER A 176 15.19 -4.82 5.29
CA SER A 176 15.11 -4.94 3.84
C SER A 176 16.24 -4.14 3.17
N GLU A 177 16.91 -4.75 2.19
CA GLU A 177 17.90 -4.06 1.35
C GLU A 177 17.23 -3.08 0.38
N LYS A 178 15.99 -3.40 -0.04
CA LYS A 178 15.20 -2.61 -0.98
C LYS A 178 14.30 -1.62 -0.26
N THR A 179 14.12 -0.47 -0.88
CA THR A 179 13.11 0.49 -0.43
C THR A 179 11.70 -0.03 -0.73
N LYS A 180 10.69 0.54 -0.08
CA LYS A 180 9.27 0.24 -0.33
C LYS A 180 8.92 0.42 -1.81
N SER A 181 9.37 1.51 -2.42
CA SER A 181 9.15 1.80 -3.85
C SER A 181 9.79 0.73 -4.75
N ASP A 182 11.02 0.29 -4.45
CA ASP A 182 11.70 -0.76 -5.23
C ASP A 182 10.95 -2.08 -5.16
N ILE A 183 10.42 -2.44 -3.98
CA ILE A 183 9.65 -3.67 -3.78
C ILE A 183 8.37 -3.64 -4.63
N TYR A 184 7.66 -2.51 -4.68
CA TYR A 184 6.46 -2.39 -5.52
C TYR A 184 6.79 -2.37 -7.02
N LEU A 185 7.92 -1.76 -7.42
CA LEU A 185 8.39 -1.81 -8.82
C LEU A 185 8.75 -3.23 -9.25
N ASP A 186 9.31 -4.05 -8.35
CA ASP A 186 9.55 -5.47 -8.61
C ASP A 186 8.25 -6.29 -8.69
N LEU A 187 7.25 -5.94 -7.89
CA LEU A 187 5.95 -6.62 -7.90
C LEU A 187 5.17 -6.36 -9.19
N LEU A 188 5.29 -5.17 -9.77
CA LEU A 188 4.54 -4.75 -10.96
C LEU A 188 4.66 -5.74 -12.14
N PRO A 189 5.84 -6.16 -12.61
CA PRO A 189 5.95 -7.13 -13.68
C PRO A 189 5.40 -8.51 -13.30
N LEU A 190 5.48 -8.92 -12.04
CA LEU A 190 4.95 -10.20 -11.57
C LEU A 190 3.41 -10.23 -11.64
N ILE A 191 2.75 -9.14 -11.24
CA ILE A 191 1.29 -9.00 -11.37
C ILE A 191 0.89 -9.00 -12.85
N ASN A 192 1.55 -8.18 -13.67
CA ASN A 192 1.20 -8.02 -15.09
C ASN A 192 1.42 -9.32 -15.90
N SER A 193 2.44 -10.10 -15.56
CA SER A 193 2.68 -11.40 -16.19
C SER A 193 1.93 -12.56 -15.55
N LYS A 194 1.17 -12.30 -14.47
CA LYS A 194 0.49 -13.33 -13.66
C LYS A 194 1.46 -14.36 -13.06
N ALA A 195 2.70 -13.93 -12.83
CA ALA A 195 3.74 -14.74 -12.19
C ALA A 195 3.66 -14.69 -10.65
N VAL A 196 2.53 -14.28 -10.10
CA VAL A 196 2.23 -14.30 -8.67
C VAL A 196 0.85 -14.91 -8.42
N ARG A 197 0.70 -15.57 -7.25
CA ARG A 197 -0.59 -16.05 -6.73
C ARG A 197 -0.84 -15.41 -5.39
N LEU A 198 -1.89 -14.61 -5.32
CA LEU A 198 -2.30 -13.90 -4.11
C LEU A 198 -3.40 -14.70 -3.38
N ILE A 199 -3.45 -14.56 -2.07
CA ILE A 199 -4.59 -15.03 -1.28
C ILE A 199 -5.77 -14.07 -1.47
N ASP A 200 -6.98 -14.58 -1.22
CA ASP A 200 -8.22 -13.82 -1.29
C ASP A 200 -8.38 -12.95 -0.02
N HIS A 201 -7.76 -11.77 -0.02
CA HIS A 201 -7.73 -10.83 1.09
C HIS A 201 -8.15 -9.43 0.60
N GLU A 202 -9.38 -9.06 0.92
CA GLU A 202 -10.04 -7.84 0.43
C GLU A 202 -9.24 -6.55 0.70
N ARG A 203 -8.81 -6.33 1.95
CA ARG A 203 -8.05 -5.12 2.31
C ARG A 203 -6.72 -5.02 1.55
N MET A 204 -6.00 -6.14 1.39
CA MET A 204 -4.77 -6.17 0.59
C MET A 204 -5.04 -5.77 -0.86
N MET A 205 -6.13 -6.27 -1.47
CA MET A 205 -6.49 -5.91 -2.83
C MET A 205 -6.80 -4.41 -2.95
N LEU A 206 -7.57 -3.85 -2.01
CA LEU A 206 -7.88 -2.43 -1.98
C LEU A 206 -6.61 -1.57 -1.84
N GLN A 207 -5.69 -1.95 -0.95
CA GLN A 207 -4.42 -1.25 -0.77
C GLN A 207 -3.51 -1.35 -2.02
N LEU A 208 -3.49 -2.49 -2.70
CA LEU A 208 -2.73 -2.63 -3.96
C LEU A 208 -3.32 -1.76 -5.10
N VAL A 209 -4.63 -1.61 -5.17
CA VAL A 209 -5.29 -0.73 -6.14
C VAL A 209 -5.03 0.74 -5.84
N SER A 210 -4.92 1.10 -4.57
CA SER A 210 -4.66 2.49 -4.13
C SER A 210 -3.18 2.90 -4.25
N LEU A 211 -2.29 2.00 -4.72
CA LEU A 211 -0.91 2.37 -5.01
C LEU A 211 -0.84 3.35 -6.18
N GLU A 212 -0.29 4.50 -5.93
CA GLU A 212 -0.13 5.56 -6.92
C GLU A 212 1.34 5.67 -7.37
N ARG A 213 1.53 5.90 -8.66
CA ARG A 213 2.82 6.21 -9.24
C ARG A 213 2.88 7.69 -9.55
N THR A 214 3.68 8.42 -8.81
CA THR A 214 3.96 9.83 -9.07
C THR A 214 5.27 9.97 -9.84
N THR A 215 5.25 10.67 -10.96
CA THR A 215 6.44 10.97 -11.74
C THR A 215 6.77 12.45 -11.60
N ALA A 216 7.80 12.77 -10.85
CA ALA A 216 8.30 14.13 -10.75
C ALA A 216 9.49 14.35 -11.70
N LYS A 217 9.45 15.42 -12.49
CA LYS A 217 10.62 15.88 -13.24
C LYS A 217 11.42 16.82 -12.35
N VAL A 218 12.57 16.39 -11.90
CA VAL A 218 13.51 17.22 -11.15
C VAL A 218 14.54 17.75 -12.12
N ILE A 219 14.74 19.07 -12.12
CA ILE A 219 15.86 19.68 -12.88
C ILE A 219 17.08 19.51 -11.99
N ALA A 220 18.01 18.66 -12.40
CA ALA A 220 19.31 18.54 -11.72
C ALA A 220 20.12 19.84 -11.91
N GLU A 221 21.06 20.13 -10.98
CA GLU A 221 21.90 21.32 -11.01
C GLU A 221 22.71 21.48 -12.33
N ALA A 222 22.84 20.43 -13.11
CA ALA A 222 23.50 20.42 -14.44
C ALA A 222 22.57 20.74 -15.62
N GLY A 223 21.30 21.08 -15.37
CA GLY A 223 20.32 21.39 -16.45
C GLY A 223 19.76 20.15 -17.15
N GLU A 224 20.03 18.95 -16.69
CA GLU A 224 19.43 17.72 -17.19
C GLU A 224 18.11 17.41 -16.47
N ASN A 225 17.09 17.01 -17.23
CA ASN A 225 15.83 16.56 -16.65
C ASN A 225 15.99 15.14 -16.14
N VAL A 226 15.99 14.97 -14.82
CA VAL A 226 15.95 13.65 -14.18
C VAL A 226 14.51 13.33 -13.82
N THR A 227 14.01 12.20 -14.29
CA THR A 227 12.69 11.69 -13.93
C THR A 227 12.82 10.85 -12.66
N VAL A 228 12.26 11.34 -11.56
CA VAL A 228 12.15 10.59 -10.30
C VAL A 228 10.78 9.94 -10.25
N VAL A 229 10.74 8.63 -10.12
CA VAL A 229 9.51 7.86 -9.93
C VAL A 229 9.38 7.55 -8.44
N THR A 230 8.32 8.03 -7.84
CA THR A 230 7.97 7.71 -6.45
C THR A 230 6.67 6.91 -6.43
N ILE A 231 6.63 5.86 -5.63
CA ILE A 231 5.41 5.09 -5.39
C ILE A 231 4.95 5.41 -3.99
N GLU A 232 3.77 5.96 -3.88
CA GLU A 232 3.12 6.28 -2.62
C GLU A 232 1.92 5.35 -2.40
N ILE A 233 1.71 4.96 -1.15
CA ILE A 233 0.46 4.34 -0.74
C ILE A 233 -0.44 5.48 -0.28
N VAL A 234 -1.54 5.66 -0.98
CA VAL A 234 -2.61 6.52 -0.50
C VAL A 234 -3.45 5.64 0.44
N ASP A 235 -3.41 5.95 1.73
CA ASP A 235 -4.31 5.30 2.69
C ASP A 235 -5.75 5.72 2.37
N PRO A 236 -6.66 4.76 2.20
CA PRO A 236 -8.06 5.03 1.91
C PRO A 236 -8.80 5.64 3.10
#